data_0e7ce446278be6985fa5e1e533942869
#
_entry.id   0e7ce446278be6985fa5e1e533942869
#
_cell.length_a   1.000
_cell.length_b   1.000
_cell.length_c   1.000
_cell.angle_alpha   90.00
_cell.angle_beta   90.00
_cell.angle_gamma   90.00
#
_symmetry.space_group_name_H-M   'P 1'
#
loop_
_entity.id
_entity.type
_entity.pdbx_description
1 polymer ?
#
loop_
_entity_poly.entity_id
_entity_poly.type
_entity_poly.pdbx_seq_one_letter_code
_entity_poly.pdbx_strand_id
1 'polypeptide(L)'
;MNRRQFLCASLPLLAQSRAAAAARLPNIVYMYADDLGYGDVSCYGATRVQTPNLDRAAAAGVRFTHAHSSSATCTPSRYSLLTGEYAWRHQGTGVLPGDASLIVQPGRYTLPAMLKEAGYRTGVVGKWHLGLGARNLDWNGEIAPGPLDVGFDYSFIFPATGDRVPCVFVENRRVVNLDPNDPIRVDYDHPFPGEPTGAANPELLKLQPSHGHDNSIVNGISRIGYMTGGKAARWVDEDMADTITGKAVSFLEQNRARPFFLYFATHDIHVPRVPHPRFVGKTGMGPRGDAIAELDWSIGRILDTLDRLKLTRQTLFISSSDNGPVVDDGYRDQAVEKLGDHKPAGPLRGGKYSAYDGGTRVPFVVRWPGGVKPGVSAAPLSQVDLLASFAALAGRKLPEDAAPDSFNLLPALLGKSSQGRPHIVEHATALSLIVDDWKVIQAHNGPKRNQTGNEIGNDPQPQLFNLANDLAEQNNVAAQYPAKVKEMLAMLAQIQQDGRSRPR
;
A
#
# COMPACT_ATOMS: atom_id res chain seq x y z
N MET A 1 -75.65 10.59 -55.23
CA MET A 1 -74.30 11.13 -55.29
C MET A 1 -73.73 11.11 -53.89
N ASN A 2 -72.95 10.07 -53.53
CA ASN A 2 -72.42 9.88 -52.16
C ASN A 2 -70.92 10.22 -52.14
N ARG A 3 -70.56 11.20 -51.36
CA ARG A 3 -69.12 11.50 -51.02
C ARG A 3 -68.70 10.61 -49.81
N ARG A 4 -67.76 9.68 -49.99
CA ARG A 4 -67.09 8.99 -48.96
C ARG A 4 -65.90 9.84 -48.47
N GLN A 5 -65.93 10.23 -47.19
CA GLN A 5 -64.81 10.88 -46.52
C GLN A 5 -63.83 9.75 -46.02
N PHE A 6 -62.58 9.82 -46.45
CA PHE A 6 -61.47 9.02 -45.89
C PHE A 6 -60.92 9.74 -44.65
N LEU A 7 -61.07 9.14 -43.47
CA LEU A 7 -60.38 9.53 -42.28
C LEU A 7 -58.98 8.88 -42.30
N CYS A 8 -57.93 9.69 -42.47
CA CYS A 8 -56.57 9.29 -42.19
C CYS A 8 -56.32 9.34 -40.67
N ALA A 9 -56.20 8.19 -40.02
CA ALA A 9 -55.77 8.09 -38.65
C ALA A 9 -54.21 8.19 -38.61
N SER A 10 -53.67 9.31 -38.14
CA SER A 10 -52.26 9.47 -37.82
C SER A 10 -51.96 8.85 -36.48
N LEU A 11 -51.23 7.70 -36.48
CA LEU A 11 -50.63 7.12 -35.27
C LEU A 11 -49.46 8.00 -34.82
N PRO A 12 -49.38 8.42 -33.54
CA PRO A 12 -48.18 9.05 -33.02
C PRO A 12 -47.09 8.01 -32.86
N LEU A 13 -45.96 8.18 -33.57
CA LEU A 13 -44.71 7.48 -33.27
C LEU A 13 -44.24 7.87 -31.86
N LEU A 14 -44.42 7.01 -30.88
CA LEU A 14 -43.78 7.09 -29.58
C LEU A 14 -42.28 6.87 -29.80
N ALA A 15 -41.54 7.94 -29.95
CA ALA A 15 -40.08 7.92 -29.80
C ALA A 15 -39.73 7.60 -28.35
N GLN A 16 -39.50 6.33 -28.07
CA GLN A 16 -38.85 5.93 -26.83
C GLN A 16 -37.43 6.44 -26.87
N SER A 17 -37.18 7.59 -26.24
CA SER A 17 -35.84 8.02 -25.88
C SER A 17 -35.25 6.96 -24.93
N ARG A 18 -34.40 6.09 -25.45
CA ARG A 18 -33.46 5.36 -24.63
C ARG A 18 -32.57 6.39 -23.94
N ALA A 19 -32.93 6.81 -22.73
CA ALA A 19 -32.00 7.46 -21.83
C ALA A 19 -30.82 6.48 -21.69
N ALA A 20 -29.66 6.86 -22.23
CA ALA A 20 -28.45 6.12 -22.03
C ALA A 20 -28.29 6.00 -20.51
N ALA A 21 -28.43 4.80 -19.95
CA ALA A 21 -28.20 4.56 -18.55
C ALA A 21 -26.80 5.07 -18.25
N ALA A 22 -26.69 6.12 -17.44
CA ALA A 22 -25.40 6.68 -17.04
C ALA A 22 -24.54 5.49 -16.56
N ALA A 23 -23.38 5.31 -17.19
CA ALA A 23 -22.52 4.17 -16.90
C ALA A 23 -22.24 4.17 -15.40
N ARG A 24 -22.69 3.13 -14.71
CA ARG A 24 -22.50 2.99 -13.26
C ARG A 24 -21.00 3.01 -12.96
N LEU A 25 -20.57 3.88 -12.05
CA LEU A 25 -19.19 3.93 -11.58
C LEU A 25 -18.76 2.54 -11.08
N PRO A 26 -17.57 2.03 -11.44
CA PRO A 26 -17.08 0.76 -10.95
C PRO A 26 -16.76 0.84 -9.45
N ASN A 27 -16.94 -0.23 -8.73
CA ASN A 27 -16.35 -0.35 -7.40
C ASN A 27 -14.82 -0.40 -7.52
N ILE A 28 -14.12 0.01 -6.47
CA ILE A 28 -12.66 -0.03 -6.42
C ILE A 28 -12.25 -0.77 -5.14
N VAL A 29 -11.43 -1.80 -5.28
CA VAL A 29 -10.75 -2.48 -4.18
C VAL A 29 -9.25 -2.31 -4.43
N TYR A 30 -8.57 -1.63 -3.53
CA TYR A 30 -7.13 -1.50 -3.51
C TYR A 30 -6.57 -2.32 -2.35
N MET A 31 -5.98 -3.47 -2.70
CA MET A 31 -5.34 -4.36 -1.75
C MET A 31 -3.86 -4.01 -1.65
N TYR A 32 -3.43 -3.65 -0.46
CA TYR A 32 -2.13 -3.07 -0.20
C TYR A 32 -1.37 -3.90 0.82
N ALA A 33 -0.46 -4.74 0.32
CA ALA A 33 0.42 -5.55 1.15
C ALA A 33 1.51 -4.69 1.80
N ASP A 34 2.12 -5.23 2.84
CA ASP A 34 3.21 -4.62 3.60
C ASP A 34 4.49 -5.43 3.38
N ASP A 35 5.56 -4.79 2.90
CA ASP A 35 6.87 -5.40 2.66
C ASP A 35 6.89 -6.54 1.61
N LEU A 36 5.88 -6.69 0.77
CA LEU A 36 5.81 -7.74 -0.25
C LEU A 36 6.72 -7.41 -1.44
N GLY A 37 7.72 -8.23 -1.66
CA GLY A 37 8.68 -8.04 -2.72
C GLY A 37 8.19 -8.44 -4.11
N TYR A 38 8.85 -7.90 -5.14
CA TYR A 38 8.59 -8.24 -6.54
C TYR A 38 8.70 -9.75 -6.82
N GLY A 39 9.67 -10.42 -6.19
CA GLY A 39 9.90 -11.86 -6.34
C GLY A 39 9.18 -12.74 -5.33
N ASP A 40 8.31 -12.20 -4.48
CA ASP A 40 7.60 -12.96 -3.44
C ASP A 40 6.31 -13.64 -3.95
N VAL A 41 5.91 -13.36 -5.18
CA VAL A 41 4.64 -13.88 -5.75
C VAL A 41 4.87 -14.71 -7.01
N SER A 42 4.11 -15.79 -7.16
CA SER A 42 4.35 -16.78 -8.22
C SER A 42 4.15 -16.22 -9.63
N CYS A 43 3.20 -15.31 -9.87
CA CYS A 43 3.05 -14.67 -11.18
C CYS A 43 4.21 -13.71 -11.56
N TYR A 44 5.13 -13.42 -10.62
CA TYR A 44 6.38 -12.68 -10.88
C TYR A 44 7.63 -13.58 -10.78
N GLY A 45 7.44 -14.90 -10.68
CA GLY A 45 8.52 -15.87 -10.77
C GLY A 45 8.96 -16.50 -9.45
N ALA A 46 8.23 -16.29 -8.34
CA ALA A 46 8.49 -17.05 -7.12
C ALA A 46 8.27 -18.55 -7.35
N THR A 47 9.21 -19.36 -6.90
CA THR A 47 9.16 -20.83 -7.03
C THR A 47 8.95 -21.52 -5.70
N ARG A 48 9.41 -20.93 -4.60
CA ARG A 48 9.36 -21.53 -3.25
C ARG A 48 8.05 -21.27 -2.50
N VAL A 49 7.28 -20.30 -2.95
CA VAL A 49 5.94 -19.99 -2.43
C VAL A 49 4.96 -19.87 -3.59
N GLN A 50 3.72 -20.31 -3.36
CA GLN A 50 2.66 -20.24 -4.35
C GLN A 50 1.61 -19.23 -3.90
N THR A 51 1.18 -18.37 -4.84
CA THR A 51 0.16 -17.35 -4.61
C THR A 51 -1.01 -17.50 -5.59
N PRO A 52 -1.75 -18.64 -5.52
CA PRO A 52 -2.74 -19.01 -6.54
C PRO A 52 -3.88 -18.01 -6.70
N ASN A 53 -4.24 -17.27 -5.64
CA ASN A 53 -5.31 -16.27 -5.71
C ASN A 53 -4.85 -15.01 -6.42
N LEU A 54 -3.61 -14.56 -6.15
CA LEU A 54 -3.02 -13.43 -6.88
C LEU A 54 -2.74 -13.81 -8.35
N ASP A 55 -2.29 -15.04 -8.59
CA ASP A 55 -2.11 -15.58 -9.95
C ASP A 55 -3.44 -15.59 -10.73
N ARG A 56 -4.54 -16.01 -10.08
CA ARG A 56 -5.90 -15.94 -10.66
C ARG A 56 -6.28 -14.49 -11.02
N ALA A 57 -5.94 -13.53 -10.15
CA ALA A 57 -6.18 -12.12 -10.45
C ALA A 57 -5.33 -11.63 -11.63
N ALA A 58 -4.06 -11.98 -11.68
CA ALA A 58 -3.13 -11.63 -12.75
C ALA A 58 -3.55 -12.26 -14.09
N ALA A 59 -3.94 -13.53 -14.10
CA ALA A 59 -4.41 -14.24 -15.29
C ALA A 59 -5.69 -13.63 -15.90
N ALA A 60 -6.54 -13.01 -15.06
CA ALA A 60 -7.78 -12.34 -15.49
C ALA A 60 -7.63 -10.81 -15.62
N GLY A 61 -6.40 -10.28 -15.56
CA GLY A 61 -6.12 -8.85 -15.52
C GLY A 61 -4.81 -8.48 -16.19
N VAL A 62 -4.27 -7.32 -15.85
CA VAL A 62 -2.95 -6.85 -16.30
C VAL A 62 -1.94 -6.96 -15.15
N ARG A 63 -0.83 -7.61 -15.41
CA ARG A 63 0.36 -7.66 -14.56
C ARG A 63 1.36 -6.62 -15.04
N PHE A 64 1.72 -5.68 -14.17
CA PHE A 64 2.69 -4.64 -14.50
C PHE A 64 4.09 -5.06 -14.09
N THR A 65 5.06 -4.89 -14.99
CA THR A 65 6.47 -5.21 -14.73
C THR A 65 7.30 -3.99 -14.35
N HIS A 66 6.75 -2.79 -14.47
CA HIS A 66 7.43 -1.51 -14.19
C HIS A 66 6.50 -0.60 -13.36
N ALA A 67 6.07 -1.10 -12.19
CA ALA A 67 5.24 -0.34 -11.27
C ALA A 67 5.96 -0.14 -9.93
N HIS A 68 5.90 1.08 -9.40
CA HIS A 68 6.66 1.50 -8.24
C HIS A 68 5.75 2.05 -7.14
N SER A 69 6.09 1.73 -5.90
CA SER A 69 5.74 2.58 -4.76
C SER A 69 6.49 3.92 -4.87
N SER A 70 6.05 4.94 -4.14
CA SER A 70 6.72 6.24 -4.20
C SER A 70 7.92 6.34 -3.26
N SER A 71 8.06 5.38 -2.34
CA SER A 71 9.14 5.31 -1.37
C SER A 71 9.50 3.86 -1.07
N ALA A 72 10.72 3.65 -0.63
CA ALA A 72 11.23 2.37 -0.16
C ALA A 72 10.83 2.05 1.30
N THR A 73 9.84 2.78 1.85
CA THR A 73 9.30 2.58 3.20
C THR A 73 7.81 2.91 3.29
N CYS A 74 7.14 2.32 4.27
CA CYS A 74 5.68 2.26 4.39
C CYS A 74 4.98 3.62 4.57
N THR A 75 5.25 4.39 5.62
CA THR A 75 4.58 5.68 5.88
C THR A 75 4.63 6.64 4.69
N PRO A 76 5.83 6.93 4.10
CA PRO A 76 5.91 7.85 2.96
C PRO A 76 5.14 7.36 1.73
N SER A 77 5.15 6.04 1.45
CA SER A 77 4.39 5.47 0.33
C SER A 77 2.88 5.61 0.53
N ARG A 78 2.39 5.32 1.75
CA ARG A 78 0.98 5.45 2.12
C ARG A 78 0.52 6.90 2.08
N TYR A 79 1.35 7.83 2.55
CA TYR A 79 1.10 9.27 2.43
C TYR A 79 0.93 9.70 0.97
N SER A 80 1.90 9.35 0.13
CA SER A 80 1.90 9.74 -1.28
C SER A 80 0.72 9.15 -2.06
N LEU A 81 0.34 7.89 -1.77
CA LEU A 81 -0.82 7.24 -2.39
C LEU A 81 -2.11 7.98 -2.07
N LEU A 82 -2.32 8.39 -0.81
CA LEU A 82 -3.55 9.07 -0.41
C LEU A 82 -3.61 10.53 -0.84
N THR A 83 -2.47 11.20 -0.93
CA THR A 83 -2.42 12.66 -1.20
C THR A 83 -2.10 13.02 -2.66
N GLY A 84 -1.57 12.07 -3.44
CA GLY A 84 -1.05 12.35 -4.78
C GLY A 84 0.17 13.28 -4.77
N GLU A 85 0.88 13.33 -3.65
CA GLU A 85 2.08 14.15 -3.46
C GLU A 85 3.19 13.32 -2.83
N TYR A 86 4.43 13.49 -3.28
CA TYR A 86 5.57 12.82 -2.70
C TYR A 86 5.81 13.24 -1.25
N ALA A 87 5.95 12.25 -0.36
CA ALA A 87 6.13 12.47 1.07
C ALA A 87 7.40 13.29 1.41
N TRP A 88 8.49 13.12 0.64
CA TRP A 88 9.75 13.85 0.85
C TRP A 88 9.62 15.38 0.68
N ARG A 89 8.49 15.88 0.16
CA ARG A 89 8.22 17.33 0.12
C ARG A 89 7.89 17.91 1.49
N HIS A 90 7.58 17.06 2.47
CA HIS A 90 7.20 17.47 3.82
C HIS A 90 8.10 16.80 4.86
N GLN A 91 8.48 17.58 5.86
CA GLN A 91 9.15 17.04 7.05
C GLN A 91 8.17 16.20 7.90
N GLY A 92 8.70 15.24 8.66
CA GLY A 92 7.89 14.40 9.54
C GLY A 92 7.08 13.30 8.86
N THR A 93 7.37 13.02 7.58
CA THR A 93 6.70 11.96 6.80
C THR A 93 7.53 10.67 6.71
N GLY A 94 8.56 10.51 7.53
CA GLY A 94 9.30 9.26 7.68
C GLY A 94 8.47 8.17 8.36
N VAL A 95 9.07 7.01 8.63
CA VAL A 95 8.40 5.91 9.36
C VAL A 95 7.99 6.37 10.76
N LEU A 96 6.69 6.31 11.04
CA LEU A 96 6.11 6.86 12.26
C LEU A 96 6.06 5.84 13.42
N PRO A 97 6.17 6.29 14.69
CA PRO A 97 5.78 5.50 15.84
C PRO A 97 4.25 5.32 15.91
N GLY A 98 3.78 4.39 16.74
CA GLY A 98 2.34 4.06 16.83
C GLY A 98 1.48 5.14 17.49
N ASP A 99 2.08 6.03 18.25
CA ASP A 99 1.42 7.17 18.92
C ASP A 99 1.61 8.51 18.18
N ALA A 100 2.14 8.47 16.94
CA ALA A 100 2.33 9.67 16.13
C ALA A 100 1.01 10.39 15.88
N SER A 101 1.08 11.73 15.85
CA SER A 101 -0.04 12.56 15.37
C SER A 101 -0.32 12.34 13.89
N LEU A 102 -1.58 12.57 13.47
CA LEU A 102 -1.97 12.46 12.07
C LEU A 102 -1.17 13.42 11.19
N ILE A 103 -0.46 12.88 10.19
CA ILE A 103 0.36 13.68 9.26
C ILE A 103 -0.40 14.15 8.01
N VAL A 104 -1.50 13.51 7.65
CA VAL A 104 -2.39 13.97 6.58
C VAL A 104 -3.35 14.99 7.16
N GLN A 105 -3.18 16.26 6.80
CA GLN A 105 -3.98 17.35 7.37
C GLN A 105 -5.47 17.19 7.02
N PRO A 106 -6.40 17.31 7.99
CA PRO A 106 -7.82 17.37 7.72
C PRO A 106 -8.16 18.48 6.72
N GLY A 107 -9.09 18.21 5.80
CA GLY A 107 -9.45 19.14 4.73
C GLY A 107 -8.53 19.12 3.50
N ARG A 108 -7.40 18.41 3.56
CA ARG A 108 -6.59 18.16 2.37
C ARG A 108 -7.36 17.31 1.36
N TYR A 109 -7.23 17.66 0.06
CA TYR A 109 -7.80 16.88 -1.02
C TYR A 109 -7.05 15.55 -1.16
N THR A 110 -7.70 14.47 -0.78
CA THR A 110 -7.14 13.12 -0.74
C THR A 110 -7.88 12.19 -1.70
N LEU A 111 -7.30 11.04 -2.01
CA LEU A 111 -7.92 10.02 -2.83
C LEU A 111 -9.30 9.57 -2.28
N PRO A 112 -9.45 9.23 -0.98
CA PRO A 112 -10.79 8.90 -0.46
C PRO A 112 -11.74 10.09 -0.44
N ALA A 113 -11.29 11.31 -0.18
CA ALA A 113 -12.13 12.51 -0.22
C ALA A 113 -12.66 12.76 -1.64
N MET A 114 -11.80 12.70 -2.64
CA MET A 114 -12.16 12.82 -4.07
C MET A 114 -13.20 11.76 -4.49
N LEU A 115 -13.01 10.50 -4.09
CA LEU A 115 -13.94 9.42 -4.41
C LEU A 115 -15.27 9.58 -3.65
N LYS A 116 -15.24 10.05 -2.40
CA LYS A 116 -16.45 10.37 -1.63
C LYS A 116 -17.26 11.47 -2.32
N GLU A 117 -16.64 12.55 -2.78
CA GLU A 117 -17.27 13.59 -3.58
C GLU A 117 -17.84 13.06 -4.91
N ALA A 118 -17.23 12.03 -5.49
CA ALA A 118 -17.74 11.33 -6.67
C ALA A 118 -18.89 10.35 -6.38
N GLY A 119 -19.32 10.23 -5.11
CA GLY A 119 -20.46 9.39 -4.71
C GLY A 119 -20.08 7.96 -4.27
N TYR A 120 -18.80 7.67 -4.07
CA TYR A 120 -18.37 6.40 -3.49
C TYR A 120 -18.60 6.36 -1.98
N ARG A 121 -18.93 5.17 -1.48
CA ARG A 121 -18.75 4.85 -0.06
C ARG A 121 -17.31 4.43 0.16
N THR A 122 -16.57 5.13 1.01
CA THR A 122 -15.14 4.94 1.21
C THR A 122 -14.85 4.21 2.52
N GLY A 123 -13.98 3.21 2.48
CA GLY A 123 -13.57 2.46 3.67
C GLY A 123 -12.08 2.15 3.67
N VAL A 124 -11.48 2.20 4.85
CA VAL A 124 -10.13 1.73 5.12
C VAL A 124 -10.18 0.60 6.14
N VAL A 125 -9.49 -0.50 5.84
CA VAL A 125 -9.36 -1.66 6.73
C VAL A 125 -7.90 -2.09 6.80
N GLY A 126 -7.38 -2.30 8.01
CA GLY A 126 -6.03 -2.81 8.26
C GLY A 126 -5.02 -1.73 8.63
N LYS A 127 -3.80 -1.81 8.10
CA LYS A 127 -2.69 -0.91 8.46
C LYS A 127 -2.97 0.54 8.06
N TRP A 128 -2.85 1.44 9.05
CA TRP A 128 -2.97 2.87 8.81
C TRP A 128 -1.59 3.54 8.62
N HIS A 129 -0.79 3.58 9.64
CA HIS A 129 0.59 4.08 9.68
C HIS A 129 0.78 5.54 9.19
N LEU A 130 -0.20 6.38 9.39
CA LEU A 130 -0.19 7.82 9.04
C LEU A 130 -0.45 8.71 10.26
N GLY A 131 -0.35 8.13 11.47
CA GLY A 131 -0.62 8.82 12.72
C GLY A 131 -2.11 8.99 12.99
N LEU A 132 -2.44 9.30 14.24
CA LEU A 132 -3.81 9.47 14.74
C LEU A 132 -3.85 10.62 15.75
N GLY A 133 -4.97 11.34 15.77
CA GLY A 133 -5.19 12.41 16.72
C GLY A 133 -4.21 13.57 16.57
N ALA A 134 -4.14 14.35 17.64
CA ALA A 134 -3.13 15.35 17.87
C ALA A 134 -2.08 14.84 18.89
N ARG A 135 -1.12 15.65 19.25
CA ARG A 135 -0.14 15.33 20.28
C ARG A 135 -0.80 14.87 21.59
N ASN A 136 -0.24 13.83 22.23
CA ASN A 136 -0.74 13.23 23.47
C ASN A 136 -2.15 12.60 23.30
N LEU A 137 -2.31 11.73 22.32
CA LEU A 137 -3.57 11.04 22.05
C LEU A 137 -4.07 10.24 23.27
N ASP A 138 -5.31 10.48 23.66
CA ASP A 138 -6.02 9.63 24.64
C ASP A 138 -6.63 8.40 23.94
N TRP A 139 -6.05 7.25 24.15
CA TRP A 139 -6.51 5.96 23.60
C TRP A 139 -7.83 5.49 24.21
N ASN A 140 -8.27 6.10 25.31
CA ASN A 140 -9.48 5.70 26.03
C ASN A 140 -10.71 6.52 25.64
N GLY A 141 -10.49 7.60 24.90
CA GLY A 141 -11.51 8.52 24.44
C GLY A 141 -11.88 8.39 22.97
N GLU A 142 -12.32 9.50 22.39
CA GLU A 142 -12.55 9.63 20.97
C GLU A 142 -11.22 9.96 20.23
N ILE A 143 -10.85 9.15 19.26
CA ILE A 143 -9.64 9.29 18.45
C ILE A 143 -9.96 10.16 17.24
N ALA A 144 -9.56 11.44 17.29
CA ALA A 144 -9.71 12.42 16.22
C ALA A 144 -8.58 13.47 16.26
N PRO A 145 -8.12 13.97 15.09
CA PRO A 145 -8.48 13.52 13.76
C PRO A 145 -7.89 12.14 13.40
N GLY A 146 -8.49 11.48 12.39
CA GLY A 146 -8.06 10.16 11.93
C GLY A 146 -8.54 9.88 10.50
N PRO A 147 -8.68 8.61 10.09
CA PRO A 147 -9.08 8.24 8.73
C PRO A 147 -10.38 8.90 8.26
N LEU A 148 -11.36 9.09 9.16
CA LEU A 148 -12.65 9.71 8.82
C LEU A 148 -12.49 11.19 8.44
N ASP A 149 -11.47 11.86 9.00
CA ASP A 149 -11.22 13.28 8.79
C ASP A 149 -10.43 13.57 7.49
N VAL A 150 -9.93 12.51 6.86
CA VAL A 150 -9.21 12.59 5.58
C VAL A 150 -9.98 11.94 4.41
N GLY A 151 -11.30 11.71 4.59
CA GLY A 151 -12.21 11.36 3.51
C GLY A 151 -12.77 9.94 3.53
N PHE A 152 -12.40 9.08 4.49
CA PHE A 152 -13.05 7.79 4.65
C PHE A 152 -14.38 7.93 5.40
N ASP A 153 -15.35 7.10 5.03
CA ASP A 153 -16.65 7.00 5.72
C ASP A 153 -16.65 5.92 6.81
N TYR A 154 -15.73 4.95 6.69
CA TYR A 154 -15.55 3.83 7.59
C TYR A 154 -14.08 3.52 7.75
N SER A 155 -13.68 3.19 8.96
CA SER A 155 -12.33 2.70 9.25
C SER A 155 -12.36 1.58 10.29
N PHE A 156 -11.56 0.53 10.03
CA PHE A 156 -11.18 -0.47 11.00
C PHE A 156 -9.68 -0.71 10.84
N ILE A 157 -8.89 -0.13 11.72
CA ILE A 157 -7.44 -0.04 11.51
C ILE A 157 -6.66 -0.51 12.73
N PHE A 158 -5.40 -0.87 12.50
CA PHE A 158 -4.37 -0.82 13.54
C PHE A 158 -3.45 0.38 13.27
N PRO A 159 -2.99 1.08 14.35
CA PRO A 159 -2.44 2.44 14.24
C PRO A 159 -1.20 2.57 13.39
N ALA A 160 -0.24 1.63 13.51
CA ALA A 160 1.03 1.65 12.79
C ALA A 160 1.32 0.31 12.14
N THR A 161 2.22 -0.48 12.72
CA THR A 161 2.65 -1.80 12.27
C THR A 161 2.46 -2.82 13.40
N GLY A 162 2.47 -4.11 13.08
CA GLY A 162 2.31 -5.17 14.09
C GLY A 162 3.39 -5.16 15.17
N ASP A 163 4.57 -4.67 14.86
CA ASP A 163 5.72 -4.59 15.75
C ASP A 163 5.72 -3.37 16.69
N ARG A 164 4.70 -2.50 16.65
CA ARG A 164 4.61 -1.25 17.42
C ARG A 164 3.39 -1.22 18.33
N VAL A 165 3.56 -0.62 19.51
CA VAL A 165 2.43 -0.30 20.39
C VAL A 165 1.70 0.97 19.91
N PRO A 166 0.38 1.11 20.21
CA PRO A 166 -0.48 0.17 20.91
C PRO A 166 -0.93 -0.99 20.02
N CYS A 167 -0.96 -2.18 20.58
CA CYS A 167 -1.40 -3.40 19.90
C CYS A 167 -2.93 -3.56 19.96
N VAL A 168 -3.67 -2.63 19.38
CA VAL A 168 -5.14 -2.57 19.40
C VAL A 168 -5.73 -2.21 18.05
N PHE A 169 -6.96 -2.65 17.80
CA PHE A 169 -7.74 -2.15 16.66
C PHE A 169 -8.54 -0.90 17.05
N VAL A 170 -8.67 0.00 16.09
CA VAL A 170 -9.51 1.20 16.19
C VAL A 170 -10.59 1.12 15.13
N GLU A 171 -11.86 1.08 15.54
CA GLU A 171 -13.00 1.15 14.62
C GLU A 171 -13.58 2.56 14.64
N ASN A 172 -13.54 3.22 13.50
CA ASN A 172 -13.90 4.62 13.33
C ASN A 172 -13.08 5.54 14.28
N ARG A 173 -13.61 5.85 15.45
CA ARG A 173 -12.98 6.78 16.38
C ARG A 173 -12.70 6.19 17.77
N ARG A 174 -12.80 4.85 17.93
CA ARG A 174 -12.65 4.22 19.26
C ARG A 174 -11.87 2.93 19.18
N VAL A 175 -11.10 2.68 20.23
CA VAL A 175 -10.47 1.38 20.43
C VAL A 175 -11.54 0.31 20.61
N VAL A 176 -11.38 -0.80 19.91
CA VAL A 176 -12.30 -1.94 19.96
C VAL A 176 -12.08 -2.72 21.25
N ASN A 177 -13.17 -3.16 21.89
CA ASN A 177 -13.15 -3.94 23.14
C ASN A 177 -12.43 -3.25 24.32
N LEU A 178 -12.40 -1.93 24.35
CA LEU A 178 -11.80 -1.19 25.47
C LEU A 178 -12.56 -1.44 26.75
N ASP A 179 -11.86 -1.86 27.81
CA ASP A 179 -12.38 -1.91 29.17
C ASP A 179 -12.06 -0.57 29.88
N PRO A 180 -13.08 0.20 30.31
CA PRO A 180 -12.85 1.45 31.05
C PRO A 180 -12.08 1.29 32.37
N ASN A 181 -12.10 0.08 32.96
CA ASN A 181 -11.37 -0.22 34.21
C ASN A 181 -9.92 -0.61 33.98
N ASP A 182 -9.48 -0.83 32.70
CA ASP A 182 -8.12 -1.16 32.34
C ASP A 182 -7.62 -0.20 31.23
N PRO A 183 -7.42 1.10 31.56
CA PRO A 183 -7.14 2.14 30.59
C PRO A 183 -5.77 1.96 29.92
N ILE A 184 -5.74 2.21 28.61
CA ILE A 184 -4.53 2.13 27.78
C ILE A 184 -3.65 3.35 28.02
N ARG A 185 -2.36 3.11 28.25
CA ARG A 185 -1.31 4.13 28.23
C ARG A 185 -0.18 3.66 27.32
N VAL A 186 0.39 4.57 26.54
CA VAL A 186 1.47 4.35 25.60
C VAL A 186 2.58 5.36 25.84
N ASP A 187 3.83 4.90 25.79
CA ASP A 187 5.03 5.73 25.89
C ASP A 187 6.10 5.13 24.98
N TYR A 188 6.82 5.97 24.22
CA TYR A 188 7.89 5.50 23.35
C TYR A 188 9.29 5.68 23.94
N ASP A 189 9.38 6.42 25.07
CA ASP A 189 10.63 6.75 25.71
C ASP A 189 10.89 5.95 27.00
N HIS A 190 9.81 5.59 27.76
CA HIS A 190 9.95 5.05 29.10
C HIS A 190 9.06 3.82 29.35
N PRO A 191 9.61 2.74 29.98
CA PRO A 191 8.81 1.59 30.38
C PRO A 191 7.85 1.93 31.53
N PHE A 192 6.70 1.23 31.55
CA PHE A 192 5.77 1.32 32.68
C PHE A 192 6.22 0.40 33.83
N PRO A 193 6.22 0.90 35.08
CA PRO A 193 6.58 0.10 36.26
C PRO A 193 5.71 -1.17 36.37
N GLY A 194 6.35 -2.33 36.54
CA GLY A 194 5.68 -3.62 36.69
C GLY A 194 5.25 -4.31 35.40
N GLU A 195 5.35 -3.65 34.24
CA GLU A 195 5.10 -4.28 32.93
C GLU A 195 6.39 -4.98 32.43
N PRO A 196 6.30 -6.23 31.95
CA PRO A 196 7.46 -6.94 31.43
C PRO A 196 7.90 -6.38 30.06
N THR A 197 9.22 -6.41 29.83
CA THR A 197 9.82 -6.03 28.54
C THR A 197 10.59 -7.19 27.93
N GLY A 198 10.74 -7.22 26.61
CA GLY A 198 11.54 -8.25 25.93
C GLY A 198 13.00 -8.25 26.36
N ALA A 199 13.56 -7.06 26.63
CA ALA A 199 14.92 -6.93 27.11
C ALA A 199 15.13 -7.52 28.50
N ALA A 200 14.18 -7.33 29.44
CA ALA A 200 14.28 -7.79 30.82
C ALA A 200 13.75 -9.21 31.04
N ASN A 201 12.82 -9.66 30.19
CA ASN A 201 12.07 -10.92 30.38
C ASN A 201 12.06 -11.78 29.09
N PRO A 202 13.22 -12.16 28.54
CA PRO A 202 13.30 -12.92 27.29
C PRO A 202 12.65 -14.31 27.38
N GLU A 203 12.51 -14.86 28.57
CA GLU A 203 11.85 -16.15 28.84
C GLU A 203 10.34 -16.13 28.59
N LEU A 204 9.71 -14.94 28.54
CA LEU A 204 8.28 -14.76 28.24
C LEU A 204 8.00 -14.71 26.74
N LEU A 205 9.03 -14.70 25.89
CA LEU A 205 8.89 -14.49 24.46
C LEU A 205 8.71 -15.81 23.69
N LYS A 206 7.64 -15.93 22.92
CA LYS A 206 7.46 -16.99 21.91
C LYS A 206 8.22 -16.68 20.60
N LEU A 207 8.59 -15.41 20.38
CA LEU A 207 9.39 -14.94 19.25
C LEU A 207 10.44 -13.94 19.73
N GLN A 208 11.72 -14.30 19.57
CA GLN A 208 12.84 -13.49 20.03
C GLN A 208 13.14 -12.34 19.06
N PRO A 209 13.50 -11.13 19.53
CA PRO A 209 14.01 -10.08 18.67
C PRO A 209 15.40 -10.41 18.13
N SER A 210 15.70 -9.98 16.90
CA SER A 210 17.04 -10.00 16.32
C SER A 210 17.78 -8.69 16.59
N HIS A 211 17.07 -7.56 16.50
CA HIS A 211 17.57 -6.22 16.82
C HIS A 211 16.40 -5.28 17.10
N GLY A 212 16.54 -4.42 18.11
CA GLY A 212 15.41 -3.59 18.58
C GLY A 212 14.20 -4.45 18.97
N HIS A 213 13.01 -3.93 18.93
CA HIS A 213 11.78 -4.68 19.17
C HIS A 213 11.72 -5.41 20.53
N ASP A 214 12.36 -4.85 21.54
CA ASP A 214 12.58 -5.50 22.85
C ASP A 214 11.88 -4.80 24.02
N ASN A 215 10.90 -3.91 23.71
CA ASN A 215 10.13 -3.19 24.73
C ASN A 215 8.91 -4.01 25.20
N SER A 216 7.70 -3.45 25.29
CA SER A 216 6.54 -4.13 25.87
C SER A 216 6.20 -5.46 25.21
N ILE A 217 5.85 -6.46 26.03
CA ILE A 217 5.44 -7.78 25.58
C ILE A 217 3.91 -7.82 25.44
N VAL A 218 3.43 -8.10 24.22
CA VAL A 218 2.02 -8.34 23.93
C VAL A 218 1.89 -9.67 23.19
N ASN A 219 1.01 -10.55 23.65
CA ASN A 219 0.82 -11.89 23.09
C ASN A 219 2.13 -12.72 22.98
N GLY A 220 3.04 -12.57 23.98
CA GLY A 220 4.34 -13.26 23.98
C GLY A 220 5.34 -12.73 22.96
N ILE A 221 5.13 -11.54 22.40
CA ILE A 221 6.01 -10.89 21.43
C ILE A 221 6.34 -9.49 21.92
N SER A 222 7.63 -9.17 21.97
CA SER A 222 8.08 -7.83 22.34
C SER A 222 7.93 -6.85 21.15
N ARG A 223 7.69 -5.60 21.45
CA ARG A 223 7.34 -4.55 20.46
C ARG A 223 8.31 -3.37 20.55
N ILE A 224 8.18 -2.43 19.62
CA ILE A 224 8.77 -1.09 19.75
C ILE A 224 7.78 -0.21 20.52
N GLY A 225 8.29 0.45 21.58
CA GLY A 225 7.50 1.28 22.49
C GLY A 225 6.90 0.49 23.65
N TYR A 226 6.35 1.20 24.60
CA TYR A 226 5.82 0.69 25.86
C TYR A 226 4.32 0.93 25.96
N MET A 227 3.57 -0.08 26.46
CA MET A 227 2.14 0.06 26.73
C MET A 227 1.78 -0.68 28.01
N THR A 228 0.78 -0.15 28.71
CA THR A 228 0.11 -0.80 29.83
C THR A 228 -1.41 -0.70 29.66
N GLY A 229 -2.15 -1.55 30.33
CA GLY A 229 -3.60 -1.61 30.25
C GLY A 229 -4.14 -2.15 28.93
N GLY A 230 -5.44 -2.01 28.70
CA GLY A 230 -6.14 -2.41 27.50
C GLY A 230 -6.10 -3.92 27.21
N LYS A 231 -5.97 -4.79 28.20
CA LYS A 231 -5.79 -6.24 28.02
C LYS A 231 -6.88 -6.87 27.15
N ALA A 232 -8.14 -6.44 27.34
CA ALA A 232 -9.26 -6.93 26.54
C ALA A 232 -9.26 -6.43 25.08
N ALA A 233 -8.60 -5.32 24.82
CA ALA A 233 -8.50 -4.69 23.50
C ALA A 233 -7.31 -5.18 22.65
N ARG A 234 -6.30 -5.79 23.30
CA ARG A 234 -5.08 -6.24 22.61
C ARG A 234 -5.41 -7.35 21.61
N TRP A 235 -4.88 -7.20 20.38
CA TRP A 235 -5.05 -8.25 19.38
C TRP A 235 -4.26 -9.52 19.73
N VAL A 236 -4.67 -10.61 19.10
CA VAL A 236 -3.90 -11.87 18.99
C VAL A 236 -3.29 -11.88 17.60
N ASP A 237 -1.99 -11.98 17.50
CA ASP A 237 -1.26 -11.83 16.24
C ASP A 237 -1.67 -12.89 15.20
N GLU A 238 -1.87 -14.12 15.65
CA GLU A 238 -2.32 -15.24 14.84
C GLU A 238 -3.70 -15.02 14.18
N ASP A 239 -4.54 -14.16 14.76
CA ASP A 239 -5.89 -13.87 14.28
C ASP A 239 -5.98 -12.56 13.48
N MET A 240 -4.87 -11.83 13.33
CA MET A 240 -4.89 -10.49 12.73
C MET A 240 -5.39 -10.52 11.29
N ALA A 241 -4.88 -11.43 10.46
CA ALA A 241 -5.29 -11.53 9.05
C ALA A 241 -6.77 -11.90 8.92
N ASP A 242 -7.29 -12.82 9.76
CA ASP A 242 -8.71 -13.18 9.78
C ASP A 242 -9.61 -12.01 10.20
N THR A 243 -9.20 -11.28 11.23
CA THR A 243 -9.94 -10.13 11.76
C THR A 243 -10.10 -9.03 10.72
N ILE A 244 -8.99 -8.58 10.12
CA ILE A 244 -9.04 -7.51 9.12
C ILE A 244 -9.72 -7.97 7.81
N THR A 245 -9.49 -9.21 7.38
CA THR A 245 -10.15 -9.77 6.19
C THR A 245 -11.66 -9.89 6.40
N GLY A 246 -12.09 -10.32 7.59
CA GLY A 246 -13.50 -10.37 7.96
C GLY A 246 -14.18 -9.00 7.91
N LYS A 247 -13.51 -7.95 8.40
CA LYS A 247 -14.00 -6.56 8.34
C LYS A 247 -14.05 -6.04 6.90
N ALA A 248 -13.06 -6.36 6.07
CA ALA A 248 -13.05 -6.02 4.64
C ALA A 248 -14.21 -6.69 3.89
N VAL A 249 -14.44 -7.99 4.12
CA VAL A 249 -15.58 -8.73 3.57
C VAL A 249 -16.91 -8.10 4.00
N SER A 250 -17.06 -7.79 5.29
CA SER A 250 -18.27 -7.14 5.83
C SER A 250 -18.53 -5.78 5.17
N PHE A 251 -17.48 -4.99 4.92
CA PHE A 251 -17.61 -3.72 4.20
C PHE A 251 -18.14 -3.93 2.77
N LEU A 252 -17.63 -4.92 2.03
CA LEU A 252 -18.10 -5.25 0.68
C LEU A 252 -19.59 -5.64 0.68
N GLU A 253 -19.99 -6.49 1.62
CA GLU A 253 -21.39 -6.97 1.76
C GLU A 253 -22.36 -5.83 2.07
N GLN A 254 -22.01 -4.96 3.01
CA GLN A 254 -22.83 -3.82 3.43
C GLN A 254 -22.99 -2.76 2.33
N ASN A 255 -21.99 -2.64 1.43
CA ASN A 255 -21.97 -1.60 0.41
C ASN A 255 -22.26 -2.08 -1.03
N ARG A 256 -22.68 -3.35 -1.21
CA ARG A 256 -22.89 -4.00 -2.52
C ARG A 256 -23.87 -3.27 -3.46
N ALA A 257 -24.77 -2.45 -2.93
CA ALA A 257 -25.81 -1.77 -3.70
C ALA A 257 -25.37 -0.43 -4.33
N ARG A 258 -24.22 0.11 -3.96
CA ARG A 258 -23.69 1.42 -4.42
C ARG A 258 -22.21 1.33 -4.77
N PRO A 259 -21.64 2.28 -5.50
CA PRO A 259 -20.20 2.34 -5.72
C PRO A 259 -19.47 2.46 -4.39
N PHE A 260 -18.38 1.70 -4.23
CA PHE A 260 -17.52 1.76 -3.05
C PHE A 260 -16.04 1.77 -3.43
N PHE A 261 -15.27 2.36 -2.55
CA PHE A 261 -13.81 2.28 -2.52
C PHE A 261 -13.38 1.62 -1.20
N LEU A 262 -12.73 0.49 -1.30
CA LEU A 262 -12.10 -0.19 -0.18
C LEU A 262 -10.58 -0.09 -0.32
N TYR A 263 -9.93 0.59 0.63
CA TYR A 263 -8.50 0.55 0.87
C TYR A 263 -8.24 -0.53 1.91
N PHE A 264 -7.84 -1.73 1.44
CA PHE A 264 -7.54 -2.87 2.29
C PHE A 264 -6.03 -3.05 2.42
N ALA A 265 -5.48 -2.54 3.52
CA ALA A 265 -4.07 -2.58 3.83
C ALA A 265 -3.78 -3.74 4.79
N THR A 266 -3.20 -4.82 4.30
CA THR A 266 -2.90 -5.99 5.12
C THR A 266 -1.75 -5.74 6.09
N HIS A 267 -1.63 -6.58 7.13
CA HIS A 267 -0.44 -6.66 7.96
C HIS A 267 0.67 -7.41 7.22
N ASP A 268 0.28 -8.48 6.54
CA ASP A 268 1.23 -9.36 5.88
C ASP A 268 1.94 -8.66 4.70
N ILE A 269 3.21 -8.87 4.61
CA ILE A 269 4.08 -9.83 5.30
C ILE A 269 5.05 -9.13 6.28
N HIS A 270 4.66 -7.99 6.85
CA HIS A 270 5.48 -7.26 7.81
C HIS A 270 5.68 -8.08 9.10
N VAL A 271 6.74 -7.78 9.80
CA VAL A 271 7.03 -8.38 11.12
C VAL A 271 6.09 -7.81 12.21
N PRO A 272 5.84 -8.56 13.29
CA PRO A 272 6.20 -9.96 13.53
C PRO A 272 5.38 -10.91 12.65
N ARG A 273 6.04 -11.86 12.01
CA ARG A 273 5.35 -12.85 11.17
C ARG A 273 4.87 -13.99 12.04
N VAL A 274 3.58 -13.95 12.35
CA VAL A 274 2.92 -14.94 13.22
C VAL A 274 1.66 -15.43 12.50
N PRO A 275 1.82 -16.17 11.40
CA PRO A 275 0.69 -16.62 10.61
C PRO A 275 -0.25 -17.51 11.42
N HIS A 276 -1.55 -17.44 11.11
CA HIS A 276 -2.55 -18.30 11.75
C HIS A 276 -2.14 -19.79 11.63
N PRO A 277 -2.37 -20.63 12.66
CA PRO A 277 -1.90 -22.02 12.70
C PRO A 277 -2.18 -22.86 11.45
N ARG A 278 -3.26 -22.57 10.71
CA ARG A 278 -3.57 -23.26 9.45
C ARG A 278 -2.55 -23.03 8.31
N PHE A 279 -1.71 -21.99 8.41
CA PHE A 279 -0.67 -21.67 7.42
C PHE A 279 0.72 -22.12 7.85
N VAL A 280 0.94 -22.40 9.14
CA VAL A 280 2.24 -22.81 9.67
C VAL A 280 2.75 -24.07 8.96
N GLY A 281 3.95 -23.97 8.38
CA GLY A 281 4.60 -25.07 7.65
C GLY A 281 4.08 -25.30 6.22
N LYS A 282 3.26 -24.41 5.65
CA LYS A 282 2.71 -24.55 4.29
C LYS A 282 3.74 -24.36 3.20
N THR A 283 4.78 -23.57 3.42
CA THR A 283 5.69 -23.16 2.35
C THR A 283 7.11 -23.73 2.47
N GLY A 284 7.50 -24.26 3.59
CA GLY A 284 8.90 -24.64 3.85
C GLY A 284 9.87 -23.47 3.99
N MET A 285 9.40 -22.22 3.84
CA MET A 285 10.17 -20.99 4.04
C MET A 285 9.98 -20.40 5.45
N GLY A 286 9.36 -21.15 6.37
CA GLY A 286 9.07 -20.70 7.73
C GLY A 286 8.04 -19.56 7.75
N PRO A 287 7.95 -18.83 8.88
CA PRO A 287 6.92 -17.80 9.09
C PRO A 287 6.81 -16.78 7.97
N ARG A 288 7.92 -16.39 7.31
CA ARG A 288 7.89 -15.45 6.19
C ARG A 288 7.12 -15.99 4.99
N GLY A 289 7.42 -17.21 4.57
CA GLY A 289 6.71 -17.84 3.46
C GLY A 289 5.25 -18.15 3.80
N ASP A 290 5.00 -18.59 5.03
CA ASP A 290 3.65 -18.90 5.52
C ASP A 290 2.78 -17.63 5.61
N ALA A 291 3.35 -16.46 5.95
CA ALA A 291 2.68 -15.16 5.89
C ALA A 291 2.34 -14.73 4.44
N ILE A 292 3.19 -15.08 3.44
CA ILE A 292 2.85 -14.86 2.03
C ILE A 292 1.64 -15.72 1.64
N ALA A 293 1.57 -16.97 2.10
CA ALA A 293 0.41 -17.83 1.84
C ALA A 293 -0.86 -17.32 2.54
N GLU A 294 -0.74 -16.72 3.71
CA GLU A 294 -1.84 -16.05 4.44
C GLU A 294 -2.32 -14.79 3.73
N LEU A 295 -1.40 -13.97 3.23
CA LEU A 295 -1.74 -12.82 2.36
C LEU A 295 -2.51 -13.27 1.13
N ASP A 296 -2.04 -14.32 0.44
CA ASP A 296 -2.73 -14.85 -0.73
C ASP A 296 -4.13 -15.38 -0.40
N TRP A 297 -4.31 -16.00 0.78
CA TRP A 297 -5.63 -16.36 1.27
C TRP A 297 -6.53 -15.13 1.46
N SER A 298 -6.01 -14.04 2.04
CA SER A 298 -6.77 -12.79 2.20
C SER A 298 -7.22 -12.22 0.85
N ILE A 299 -6.34 -12.27 -0.17
CA ILE A 299 -6.68 -11.92 -1.56
C ILE A 299 -7.82 -12.81 -2.06
N GLY A 300 -7.71 -14.12 -1.87
CA GLY A 300 -8.73 -15.10 -2.25
C GLY A 300 -10.09 -14.78 -1.63
N ARG A 301 -10.14 -14.48 -0.34
CA ARG A 301 -11.37 -14.13 0.37
C ARG A 301 -12.07 -12.90 -0.23
N ILE A 302 -11.32 -11.88 -0.62
CA ILE A 302 -11.88 -10.70 -1.29
C ILE A 302 -12.42 -11.06 -2.68
N LEU A 303 -11.64 -11.77 -3.50
CA LEU A 303 -12.05 -12.17 -4.85
C LEU A 303 -13.30 -13.07 -4.83
N ASP A 304 -13.33 -14.06 -3.94
CA ASP A 304 -14.48 -14.97 -3.78
C ASP A 304 -15.73 -14.22 -3.28
N THR A 305 -15.55 -13.20 -2.41
CA THR A 305 -16.67 -12.36 -1.98
C THR A 305 -17.23 -11.54 -3.14
N LEU A 306 -16.36 -10.95 -3.98
CA LEU A 306 -16.81 -10.23 -5.17
C LEU A 306 -17.56 -11.16 -6.15
N ASP A 307 -17.10 -12.40 -6.33
CA ASP A 307 -17.76 -13.40 -7.18
C ASP A 307 -19.12 -13.80 -6.59
N ARG A 308 -19.20 -14.13 -5.31
CA ARG A 308 -20.43 -14.47 -4.57
C ARG A 308 -21.47 -13.35 -4.63
N LEU A 309 -21.03 -12.10 -4.48
CA LEU A 309 -21.89 -10.92 -4.56
C LEU A 309 -22.24 -10.50 -6.01
N LYS A 310 -21.68 -11.18 -7.03
CA LYS A 310 -21.82 -10.86 -8.47
C LYS A 310 -21.30 -9.45 -8.82
N LEU A 311 -20.28 -8.98 -8.12
CA LEU A 311 -19.67 -7.67 -8.31
C LEU A 311 -18.40 -7.69 -9.17
N THR A 312 -17.87 -8.85 -9.50
CA THR A 312 -16.58 -9.03 -10.21
C THR A 312 -16.46 -8.18 -11.48
N ARG A 313 -17.50 -8.16 -12.32
CA ARG A 313 -17.48 -7.35 -13.56
C ARG A 313 -17.60 -5.85 -13.33
N GLN A 314 -18.03 -5.44 -12.15
CA GLN A 314 -18.26 -4.04 -11.76
C GLN A 314 -17.15 -3.52 -10.81
N THR A 315 -16.11 -4.31 -10.56
CA THR A 315 -15.07 -3.96 -9.58
C THR A 315 -13.70 -3.93 -10.24
N LEU A 316 -13.04 -2.77 -10.14
CA LEU A 316 -11.62 -2.61 -10.36
C LEU A 316 -10.91 -3.08 -9.10
N PHE A 317 -10.26 -4.24 -9.18
CA PHE A 317 -9.42 -4.80 -8.14
C PHE A 317 -7.96 -4.53 -8.48
N ILE A 318 -7.21 -3.99 -7.52
CA ILE A 318 -5.77 -3.75 -7.63
C ILE A 318 -5.10 -4.38 -6.41
N SER A 319 -3.99 -5.10 -6.64
CA SER A 319 -3.12 -5.62 -5.58
C SER A 319 -1.70 -5.13 -5.80
N SER A 320 -1.09 -4.58 -4.75
CA SER A 320 0.29 -4.08 -4.76
C SER A 320 0.89 -4.09 -3.35
N SER A 321 2.13 -3.62 -3.20
CA SER A 321 2.85 -3.46 -1.93
C SER A 321 3.28 -2.02 -1.70
N ASP A 322 3.47 -1.61 -0.45
CA ASP A 322 3.85 -0.25 -0.08
C ASP A 322 5.36 0.04 -0.26
N ASN A 323 6.17 -0.98 -0.24
CA ASN A 323 7.61 -0.93 -0.55
C ASN A 323 8.12 -2.33 -0.90
N GLY A 324 9.39 -2.40 -1.27
CA GLY A 324 10.07 -3.66 -1.52
C GLY A 324 10.31 -4.49 -0.26
N PRO A 325 10.87 -5.72 -0.42
CA PRO A 325 10.94 -6.71 0.63
C PRO A 325 12.05 -6.44 1.63
N VAL A 326 11.87 -7.05 2.81
CA VAL A 326 12.92 -7.22 3.81
C VAL A 326 12.87 -8.64 4.35
N VAL A 327 14.03 -9.20 4.69
CA VAL A 327 14.12 -10.58 5.22
C VAL A 327 14.13 -10.55 6.74
N ASP A 328 15.14 -9.95 7.37
CA ASP A 328 15.19 -9.71 8.80
C ASP A 328 14.86 -8.24 9.11
N ASP A 329 13.73 -8.00 9.76
CA ASP A 329 13.31 -6.66 10.17
C ASP A 329 12.98 -6.63 11.68
N GLY A 330 13.79 -7.31 12.49
CA GLY A 330 13.78 -7.18 13.94
C GLY A 330 13.40 -8.43 14.74
N TYR A 331 13.08 -9.56 14.09
CA TYR A 331 12.75 -10.81 14.80
C TYR A 331 13.47 -12.03 14.22
N ARG A 332 13.80 -12.99 15.09
CA ARG A 332 14.40 -14.28 14.73
C ARG A 332 13.31 -15.27 14.32
N ASP A 333 12.65 -15.00 13.22
CA ASP A 333 11.55 -15.80 12.66
C ASP A 333 12.03 -16.84 11.64
N GLN A 334 13.33 -17.12 11.59
CA GLN A 334 13.98 -18.04 10.65
C GLN A 334 13.88 -17.60 9.17
N ALA A 335 13.53 -16.35 8.90
CA ALA A 335 13.38 -15.85 7.52
C ALA A 335 14.70 -15.94 6.75
N VAL A 336 15.84 -15.67 7.40
CA VAL A 336 17.18 -15.76 6.81
C VAL A 336 17.56 -17.22 6.55
N GLU A 337 17.44 -18.09 7.56
CA GLU A 337 17.86 -19.48 7.50
C GLU A 337 17.03 -20.32 6.53
N LYS A 338 15.74 -20.01 6.39
CA LYS A 338 14.81 -20.76 5.53
C LYS A 338 14.58 -20.11 4.16
N LEU A 339 15.24 -18.98 3.88
CA LEU A 339 15.11 -18.29 2.59
C LEU A 339 15.54 -19.19 1.42
N GLY A 340 16.64 -19.92 1.58
CA GLY A 340 17.20 -20.78 0.53
C GLY A 340 17.62 -19.98 -0.70
N ASP A 341 17.20 -20.42 -1.88
CA ASP A 341 17.43 -19.77 -3.18
C ASP A 341 16.35 -18.75 -3.54
N HIS A 342 15.36 -18.52 -2.68
CA HIS A 342 14.32 -17.52 -2.92
C HIS A 342 14.90 -16.11 -2.97
N LYS A 343 14.45 -15.33 -3.94
CA LYS A 343 14.86 -13.94 -4.15
C LYS A 343 13.66 -13.02 -3.96
N PRO A 344 13.46 -12.45 -2.77
CA PRO A 344 12.29 -11.61 -2.49
C PRO A 344 12.11 -10.43 -3.44
N ALA A 345 13.20 -9.78 -3.87
CA ALA A 345 13.16 -8.72 -4.87
C ALA A 345 13.20 -9.24 -6.32
N GLY A 346 13.23 -10.55 -6.54
CA GLY A 346 13.39 -11.16 -7.87
C GLY A 346 14.71 -10.80 -8.53
N PRO A 347 14.71 -10.22 -9.75
CA PRO A 347 15.93 -9.82 -10.46
C PRO A 347 16.48 -8.46 -9.98
N LEU A 348 15.78 -7.75 -9.11
CA LEU A 348 16.09 -6.38 -8.70
C LEU A 348 17.11 -6.37 -7.56
N ARG A 349 17.89 -5.30 -7.45
CA ARG A 349 18.83 -5.06 -6.36
C ARG A 349 18.16 -4.32 -5.21
N GLY A 350 18.61 -4.59 -3.98
CA GLY A 350 18.12 -3.93 -2.77
C GLY A 350 16.79 -4.50 -2.29
N GLY A 351 16.05 -3.71 -1.55
CA GLY A 351 14.79 -4.04 -0.92
C GLY A 351 14.30 -2.84 -0.09
N LYS A 352 13.47 -3.07 0.94
CA LYS A 352 13.03 -2.03 1.86
C LYS A 352 14.20 -1.13 2.29
N TYR A 353 14.01 0.17 2.36
CA TYR A 353 15.00 1.23 2.65
C TYR A 353 15.97 1.56 1.50
N SER A 354 15.98 0.82 0.39
CA SER A 354 16.96 0.93 -0.67
C SER A 354 16.57 1.96 -1.73
N ALA A 355 17.56 2.72 -2.21
CA ALA A 355 17.42 3.57 -3.40
C ALA A 355 17.54 2.79 -4.71
N TYR A 356 17.93 1.50 -4.67
CA TYR A 356 17.86 0.61 -5.82
C TYR A 356 16.43 0.16 -6.10
N ASP A 357 16.14 -0.31 -7.31
CA ASP A 357 14.79 -0.67 -7.79
C ASP A 357 14.04 -1.63 -6.86
N GLY A 358 14.75 -2.58 -6.24
CA GLY A 358 14.16 -3.50 -5.27
C GLY A 358 13.50 -2.83 -4.06
N GLY A 359 13.78 -1.54 -3.80
CA GLY A 359 13.15 -0.77 -2.73
C GLY A 359 11.75 -0.30 -3.05
N THR A 360 11.45 -0.01 -4.31
CA THR A 360 10.19 0.61 -4.75
C THR A 360 9.46 -0.15 -5.85
N ARG A 361 10.16 -0.93 -6.67
CA ARG A 361 9.53 -1.72 -7.74
C ARG A 361 8.87 -2.95 -7.15
N VAL A 362 7.54 -2.94 -7.14
CA VAL A 362 6.68 -3.86 -6.40
C VAL A 362 5.73 -4.63 -7.32
N PRO A 363 5.17 -5.78 -6.89
CA PRO A 363 4.10 -6.43 -7.63
C PRO A 363 2.93 -5.46 -7.80
N PHE A 364 2.35 -5.41 -9.01
CA PHE A 364 1.19 -4.57 -9.30
C PHE A 364 0.29 -5.30 -10.30
N VAL A 365 -0.86 -5.73 -9.81
CA VAL A 365 -1.85 -6.49 -10.59
C VAL A 365 -3.16 -5.72 -10.62
N VAL A 366 -3.72 -5.52 -11.82
CA VAL A 366 -5.00 -4.85 -12.04
C VAL A 366 -5.97 -5.84 -12.67
N ARG A 367 -7.08 -6.15 -12.00
CA ARG A 367 -8.14 -7.04 -12.51
C ARG A 367 -9.47 -6.28 -12.57
N TRP A 368 -10.05 -6.22 -13.74
CA TRP A 368 -11.41 -5.71 -13.93
C TRP A 368 -12.03 -6.33 -15.19
N PRO A 369 -12.71 -7.48 -15.08
CA PRO A 369 -13.27 -8.17 -16.25
C PRO A 369 -14.30 -7.36 -17.03
N GLY A 370 -14.83 -6.26 -16.47
CA GLY A 370 -15.71 -5.30 -17.15
C GLY A 370 -15.00 -4.23 -17.98
N GLY A 371 -13.67 -4.03 -17.80
CA GLY A 371 -12.96 -2.90 -18.39
C GLY A 371 -11.50 -3.14 -18.79
N VAL A 372 -10.90 -4.25 -18.36
CA VAL A 372 -9.48 -4.60 -18.57
C VAL A 372 -9.39 -5.94 -19.28
N LYS A 373 -8.53 -6.05 -20.28
CA LYS A 373 -8.18 -7.33 -20.93
C LYS A 373 -6.94 -7.93 -20.27
N PRO A 374 -6.87 -9.26 -20.14
CA PRO A 374 -5.66 -9.92 -19.63
C PRO A 374 -4.42 -9.59 -20.46
N GLY A 375 -3.28 -9.39 -19.77
CA GLY A 375 -2.01 -9.12 -20.41
C GLY A 375 -0.89 -8.76 -19.44
N VAL A 376 0.26 -8.41 -20.01
CA VAL A 376 1.43 -7.88 -19.29
C VAL A 376 1.72 -6.50 -19.83
N SER A 377 2.02 -5.55 -18.94
CA SER A 377 2.36 -4.18 -19.30
C SER A 377 3.71 -3.78 -18.68
N ALA A 378 4.56 -3.19 -19.47
CA ALA A 378 5.80 -2.54 -19.03
C ALA A 378 5.67 -1.01 -18.91
N ALA A 379 4.44 -0.47 -19.01
CA ALA A 379 4.21 0.96 -18.82
C ALA A 379 4.69 1.40 -17.42
N PRO A 380 5.58 2.41 -17.31
CA PRO A 380 6.02 2.94 -16.03
C PRO A 380 4.84 3.53 -15.24
N LEU A 381 4.62 3.05 -14.01
CA LEU A 381 3.58 3.54 -13.11
C LEU A 381 4.19 3.85 -11.74
N SER A 382 3.66 4.85 -11.06
CA SER A 382 3.89 5.05 -9.64
C SER A 382 2.57 5.12 -8.90
N GLN A 383 2.51 4.59 -7.69
CA GLN A 383 1.28 4.59 -6.88
C GLN A 383 0.77 5.99 -6.56
N VAL A 384 1.63 7.01 -6.57
CA VAL A 384 1.23 8.42 -6.43
C VAL A 384 0.24 8.87 -7.52
N ASP A 385 0.19 8.15 -8.67
CA ASP A 385 -0.68 8.45 -9.81
C ASP A 385 -2.13 7.97 -9.64
N LEU A 386 -2.41 7.20 -8.59
CA LEU A 386 -3.75 6.62 -8.41
C LEU A 386 -4.81 7.67 -8.13
N LEU A 387 -4.47 8.78 -7.46
CA LEU A 387 -5.44 9.84 -7.19
C LEU A 387 -5.94 10.46 -8.50
N ALA A 388 -5.06 10.90 -9.40
CA ALA A 388 -5.45 11.50 -10.68
C ALA A 388 -6.11 10.48 -11.62
N SER A 389 -5.62 9.22 -11.62
CA SER A 389 -6.19 8.16 -12.44
C SER A 389 -7.59 7.76 -11.98
N PHE A 390 -7.84 7.70 -10.68
CA PHE A 390 -9.18 7.42 -10.15
C PHE A 390 -10.12 8.62 -10.27
N ALA A 391 -9.60 9.86 -10.21
CA ALA A 391 -10.39 11.03 -10.54
C ALA A 391 -10.91 10.95 -12.00
N ALA A 392 -10.03 10.62 -12.95
CA ALA A 392 -10.42 10.40 -14.34
C ALA A 392 -11.43 9.24 -14.50
N LEU A 393 -11.23 8.11 -13.77
CA LEU A 393 -12.16 6.98 -13.76
C LEU A 393 -13.56 7.39 -13.25
N ALA A 394 -13.59 8.26 -12.24
CA ALA A 394 -14.82 8.78 -11.65
C ALA A 394 -15.41 9.99 -12.41
N GLY A 395 -14.81 10.39 -13.53
CA GLY A 395 -15.25 11.56 -14.31
C GLY A 395 -15.05 12.89 -13.56
N ARG A 396 -14.09 12.96 -12.63
CA ARG A 396 -13.80 14.17 -11.84
C ARG A 396 -12.56 14.88 -12.37
N LYS A 397 -12.60 16.19 -12.36
CA LYS A 397 -11.42 17.04 -12.64
C LYS A 397 -10.76 17.39 -11.31
N LEU A 398 -9.45 17.19 -11.22
CA LEU A 398 -8.70 17.58 -10.03
C LEU A 398 -8.58 19.12 -9.95
N PRO A 399 -8.66 19.70 -8.74
CA PRO A 399 -8.20 21.07 -8.49
C PRO A 399 -6.73 21.22 -8.92
N GLU A 400 -6.36 22.42 -9.35
CA GLU A 400 -5.02 22.68 -9.91
C GLU A 400 -3.91 22.50 -8.88
N ASP A 401 -4.18 22.85 -7.64
CA ASP A 401 -3.30 22.75 -6.47
C ASP A 401 -3.31 21.39 -5.79
N ALA A 402 -4.29 20.51 -6.13
CA ALA A 402 -4.36 19.17 -5.56
C ALA A 402 -3.45 18.17 -6.28
N ALA A 403 -2.95 17.19 -5.52
CA ALA A 403 -2.19 16.05 -6.05
C ALA A 403 -1.04 16.46 -7.01
N PRO A 404 -0.08 17.29 -6.55
CA PRO A 404 0.92 17.94 -7.40
C PRO A 404 1.84 16.96 -8.12
N ASP A 405 1.92 15.70 -7.68
CA ASP A 405 2.78 14.68 -8.27
C ASP A 405 2.01 13.58 -8.99
N SER A 406 0.67 13.62 -9.00
CA SER A 406 -0.18 12.57 -9.53
C SER A 406 -0.54 12.82 -11.00
N PHE A 407 -0.05 11.97 -11.90
CA PHE A 407 -0.41 11.98 -13.31
C PHE A 407 -1.66 11.15 -13.56
N ASN A 408 -2.49 11.55 -14.51
CA ASN A 408 -3.59 10.72 -14.99
C ASN A 408 -3.04 9.63 -15.92
N LEU A 409 -2.86 8.45 -15.41
CA LEU A 409 -2.39 7.27 -16.15
C LEU A 409 -3.50 6.22 -16.31
N LEU A 410 -4.78 6.62 -16.25
CA LEU A 410 -5.90 5.69 -16.37
C LEU A 410 -5.83 4.79 -17.61
N PRO A 411 -5.47 5.27 -18.82
CA PRO A 411 -5.34 4.38 -19.98
C PRO A 411 -4.26 3.29 -19.78
N ALA A 412 -3.10 3.64 -19.23
CA ALA A 412 -2.04 2.70 -18.93
C ALA A 412 -2.47 1.72 -17.82
N LEU A 413 -3.06 2.23 -16.74
CA LEU A 413 -3.56 1.43 -15.62
C LEU A 413 -4.59 0.37 -16.05
N LEU A 414 -5.40 0.68 -17.05
CA LEU A 414 -6.38 -0.25 -17.65
C LEU A 414 -5.79 -1.12 -18.78
N GLY A 415 -4.47 -1.09 -19.00
CA GLY A 415 -3.80 -1.86 -20.07
C GLY A 415 -4.21 -1.44 -21.49
N LYS A 416 -4.71 -0.21 -21.66
CA LYS A 416 -5.13 0.37 -22.95
C LYS A 416 -4.06 1.21 -23.62
N SER A 417 -2.95 1.48 -22.94
CA SER A 417 -1.79 2.24 -23.41
C SER A 417 -0.52 1.63 -22.83
N SER A 418 0.53 1.59 -23.63
CA SER A 418 1.90 1.31 -23.17
C SER A 418 2.62 2.58 -22.68
N GLN A 419 2.03 3.75 -22.92
CA GLN A 419 2.57 5.03 -22.47
C GLN A 419 2.24 5.22 -21.00
N GLY A 420 3.26 5.13 -20.16
CA GLY A 420 3.18 5.35 -18.72
C GLY A 420 3.68 6.75 -18.32
N ARG A 421 4.25 6.81 -17.15
CA ARG A 421 4.80 8.02 -16.54
C ARG A 421 6.08 8.47 -17.29
N PRO A 422 6.25 9.77 -17.57
CA PRO A 422 7.44 10.26 -18.27
C PRO A 422 8.71 10.20 -17.42
N HIS A 423 8.57 10.20 -16.10
CA HIS A 423 9.65 10.06 -15.14
C HIS A 423 9.11 9.56 -13.80
N ILE A 424 9.90 8.82 -13.05
CA ILE A 424 9.57 8.35 -11.69
C ILE A 424 10.61 8.94 -10.73
N VAL A 425 10.14 9.57 -9.65
CA VAL A 425 10.98 9.92 -8.50
C VAL A 425 10.73 8.90 -7.41
N GLU A 426 11.80 8.30 -6.91
CA GLU A 426 11.76 7.35 -5.82
C GLU A 426 12.43 7.95 -4.58
N HIS A 427 11.93 7.57 -3.42
CA HIS A 427 12.40 8.07 -2.14
C HIS A 427 12.91 6.93 -1.25
N ALA A 428 14.17 7.03 -0.88
CA ALA A 428 14.80 6.23 0.17
C ALA A 428 15.58 7.16 1.11
N THR A 429 16.82 6.82 1.48
CA THR A 429 17.74 7.77 2.14
C THR A 429 18.18 8.87 1.19
N ALA A 430 18.28 8.56 -0.10
CA ALA A 430 18.48 9.51 -1.19
C ALA A 430 17.27 9.49 -2.13
N LEU A 431 17.09 10.55 -2.92
CA LEU A 431 16.16 10.52 -4.04
C LEU A 431 16.84 9.90 -5.26
N SER A 432 16.06 9.16 -6.04
CA SER A 432 16.44 8.73 -7.37
C SER A 432 15.42 9.18 -8.41
N LEU A 433 15.87 9.30 -9.66
CA LEU A 433 15.04 9.68 -10.80
C LEU A 433 15.24 8.65 -11.91
N ILE A 434 14.13 8.11 -12.38
CA ILE A 434 14.07 7.26 -13.59
C ILE A 434 13.47 8.09 -14.73
N VAL A 435 14.17 8.13 -15.85
CA VAL A 435 13.68 8.71 -17.11
C VAL A 435 14.03 7.73 -18.22
N ASP A 436 13.02 7.28 -18.95
CA ASP A 436 13.15 6.18 -19.91
C ASP A 436 13.83 4.97 -19.23
N ASP A 437 14.96 4.50 -19.77
CA ASP A 437 15.73 3.38 -19.23
C ASP A 437 16.88 3.82 -18.30
N TRP A 438 16.99 5.09 -17.96
CA TRP A 438 18.07 5.60 -17.14
C TRP A 438 17.62 5.92 -15.73
N LYS A 439 18.39 5.48 -14.73
CA LYS A 439 18.19 5.80 -13.33
C LYS A 439 19.41 6.50 -12.76
N VAL A 440 19.21 7.69 -12.20
CA VAL A 440 20.20 8.39 -11.40
C VAL A 440 19.82 8.32 -9.92
N ILE A 441 20.80 8.06 -9.06
CA ILE A 441 20.65 8.14 -7.60
C ILE A 441 21.49 9.30 -7.13
N GLN A 442 20.92 10.20 -6.32
CA GLN A 442 21.65 11.33 -5.71
C GLN A 442 22.76 10.84 -4.78
N ALA A 443 23.84 11.59 -4.69
CA ALA A 443 24.89 11.36 -3.71
C ALA A 443 24.33 11.43 -2.29
N HIS A 444 24.70 10.47 -1.45
CA HIS A 444 24.31 10.42 -0.05
C HIS A 444 25.39 9.74 0.79
N ASN A 445 25.86 10.43 1.82
CA ASN A 445 26.78 9.83 2.78
C ASN A 445 26.02 8.93 3.76
N GLY A 446 26.56 7.77 4.05
CA GLY A 446 25.96 6.83 4.98
C GLY A 446 26.46 5.40 4.77
N PRO A 447 26.01 4.46 5.58
CA PRO A 447 26.37 3.05 5.43
C PRO A 447 25.82 2.50 4.12
N LYS A 448 26.54 1.56 3.49
CA LYS A 448 26.07 0.89 2.27
C LYS A 448 24.97 -0.13 2.53
N ARG A 449 24.94 -0.69 3.73
CA ARG A 449 23.90 -1.62 4.23
C ARG A 449 23.37 -1.11 5.56
N ASN A 450 22.10 -1.31 5.79
CA ASN A 450 21.47 -1.06 7.09
C ASN A 450 21.51 -2.31 7.99
N GLN A 451 20.97 -2.21 9.20
CA GLN A 451 20.92 -3.32 10.15
C GLN A 451 20.06 -4.51 9.70
N THR A 452 19.15 -4.33 8.73
CA THR A 452 18.35 -5.42 8.14
C THR A 452 19.12 -6.22 7.09
N GLY A 453 20.38 -5.85 6.80
CA GLY A 453 21.22 -6.46 5.77
C GLY A 453 20.97 -5.95 4.35
N ASN A 454 19.95 -5.14 4.10
CA ASN A 454 19.65 -4.59 2.77
C ASN A 454 20.72 -3.58 2.34
N GLU A 455 21.07 -3.64 1.06
CA GLU A 455 21.85 -2.58 0.40
C GLU A 455 20.95 -1.37 0.18
N ILE A 456 21.36 -0.22 0.72
CA ILE A 456 20.51 0.98 0.70
C ILE A 456 20.86 1.99 -0.39
N GLY A 457 21.93 1.75 -1.15
CA GLY A 457 22.27 2.56 -2.32
C GLY A 457 22.99 3.88 -1.98
N ASN A 458 23.50 4.05 -0.75
CA ASN A 458 24.29 5.22 -0.40
C ASN A 458 25.67 5.18 -1.06
N ASP A 459 26.04 6.29 -1.69
CA ASP A 459 27.37 6.54 -2.23
C ASP A 459 27.67 8.05 -2.16
N PRO A 460 28.90 8.48 -1.79
CA PRO A 460 29.26 9.89 -1.73
C PRO A 460 29.28 10.58 -3.11
N GLN A 461 29.21 9.79 -4.19
CA GLN A 461 29.05 10.28 -5.56
C GLN A 461 27.70 9.84 -6.14
N PRO A 462 27.14 10.60 -7.09
CA PRO A 462 25.94 10.16 -7.80
C PRO A 462 26.19 8.85 -8.54
N GLN A 463 25.17 8.01 -8.60
CA GLN A 463 25.20 6.75 -9.36
C GLN A 463 24.29 6.86 -10.59
N LEU A 464 24.66 6.19 -11.68
CA LEU A 464 23.85 6.14 -12.90
C LEU A 464 23.81 4.71 -13.43
N PHE A 465 22.61 4.23 -13.73
CA PHE A 465 22.36 2.89 -14.27
C PHE A 465 21.52 2.96 -15.53
N ASN A 466 21.78 2.03 -16.48
CA ASN A 466 20.92 1.80 -17.65
C ASN A 466 20.09 0.53 -17.40
N LEU A 467 18.84 0.70 -17.01
CA LEU A 467 17.94 -0.39 -16.58
C LEU A 467 17.54 -1.33 -17.73
N ALA A 468 17.65 -0.92 -18.99
CA ALA A 468 17.38 -1.80 -20.13
C ALA A 468 18.44 -2.91 -20.23
N ASN A 469 19.69 -2.62 -19.88
CA ASN A 469 20.83 -3.54 -20.00
C ASN A 469 21.30 -4.07 -18.64
N ASP A 470 20.92 -3.42 -17.56
CA ASP A 470 21.36 -3.71 -16.18
C ASP A 470 20.22 -3.47 -15.19
N LEU A 471 19.19 -4.30 -15.30
CA LEU A 471 18.02 -4.23 -14.41
C LEU A 471 18.39 -4.45 -12.92
N ALA A 472 19.50 -5.15 -12.70
CA ALA A 472 20.02 -5.44 -11.36
C ALA A 472 20.94 -4.34 -10.81
N GLU A 473 21.12 -3.21 -11.50
CA GLU A 473 21.90 -2.05 -11.05
C GLU A 473 23.30 -2.42 -10.54
N GLN A 474 23.98 -3.32 -11.26
CA GLN A 474 25.32 -3.81 -10.88
C GLN A 474 26.45 -2.90 -11.37
N ASN A 475 26.23 -2.17 -12.48
CA ASN A 475 27.25 -1.42 -13.19
C ASN A 475 26.94 0.09 -13.12
N ASN A 476 27.54 0.77 -12.13
CA ASN A 476 27.47 2.22 -12.09
C ASN A 476 28.28 2.85 -13.22
N VAL A 477 27.61 3.46 -14.18
CA VAL A 477 28.22 4.06 -15.38
C VAL A 477 28.31 5.60 -15.29
N ALA A 478 28.15 6.19 -14.12
CA ALA A 478 28.15 7.65 -13.93
C ALA A 478 29.41 8.32 -14.48
N ALA A 479 30.58 7.71 -14.27
CA ALA A 479 31.86 8.24 -14.79
C ALA A 479 31.96 8.21 -16.33
N GLN A 480 31.22 7.29 -17.00
CA GLN A 480 31.19 7.16 -18.46
C GLN A 480 30.22 8.15 -19.10
N TYR A 481 29.17 8.58 -18.37
CA TYR A 481 28.10 9.45 -18.87
C TYR A 481 27.89 10.70 -17.99
N PRO A 482 28.93 11.53 -17.73
CA PRO A 482 28.81 12.66 -16.79
C PRO A 482 27.79 13.71 -17.26
N ALA A 483 27.60 13.88 -18.57
CA ALA A 483 26.59 14.81 -19.10
C ALA A 483 25.18 14.32 -18.77
N LYS A 484 24.88 13.01 -18.87
CA LYS A 484 23.58 12.41 -18.52
C LYS A 484 23.33 12.54 -17.01
N VAL A 485 24.31 12.29 -16.16
CA VAL A 485 24.21 12.51 -14.71
C VAL A 485 23.81 13.95 -14.42
N LYS A 486 24.52 14.94 -15.01
CA LYS A 486 24.23 16.36 -14.83
C LYS A 486 22.82 16.72 -15.28
N GLU A 487 22.39 16.24 -16.46
CA GLU A 487 21.04 16.46 -17.00
C GLU A 487 19.97 15.94 -16.05
N MET A 488 20.07 14.69 -15.62
CA MET A 488 19.05 14.04 -14.80
C MET A 488 19.01 14.63 -13.36
N LEU A 489 20.16 14.97 -12.78
CA LEU A 489 20.18 15.64 -11.49
C LEU A 489 19.61 17.07 -11.56
N ALA A 490 19.81 17.78 -12.67
CA ALA A 490 19.19 19.09 -12.90
C ALA A 490 17.66 18.97 -13.02
N MET A 491 17.17 17.96 -13.73
CA MET A 491 15.73 17.66 -13.81
C MET A 491 15.15 17.34 -12.41
N LEU A 492 15.82 16.50 -11.63
CA LEU A 492 15.37 16.18 -10.27
C LEU A 492 15.35 17.42 -9.38
N ALA A 493 16.38 18.28 -9.45
CA ALA A 493 16.42 19.54 -8.73
C ALA A 493 15.27 20.48 -9.13
N GLN A 494 14.94 20.53 -10.42
CA GLN A 494 13.80 21.32 -10.92
C GLN A 494 12.48 20.80 -10.34
N ILE A 495 12.24 19.47 -10.33
CA ILE A 495 11.05 18.84 -9.73
C ILE A 495 10.93 19.17 -8.24
N GLN A 496 12.08 19.26 -7.53
CA GLN A 496 12.10 19.66 -6.12
C GLN A 496 11.70 21.14 -5.96
N GLN A 497 12.27 22.04 -6.76
CA GLN A 497 12.03 23.49 -6.72
C GLN A 497 10.60 23.86 -7.11
N ASP A 498 10.04 23.21 -8.13
CA ASP A 498 8.68 23.48 -8.63
C ASP A 498 7.59 23.08 -7.64
N GLY A 499 7.92 22.31 -6.61
CA GLY A 499 6.97 21.78 -5.63
C GLY A 499 5.99 20.78 -6.23
N ARG A 500 6.21 20.33 -7.47
CA ARG A 500 5.36 19.41 -8.22
C ARG A 500 6.14 18.70 -9.33
N SER A 501 5.70 17.50 -9.71
CA SER A 501 6.22 16.80 -10.88
C SER A 501 5.20 16.71 -12.03
N ARG A 502 3.91 16.88 -11.74
CA ARG A 502 2.85 16.97 -12.75
C ARG A 502 2.85 18.35 -13.42
N PRO A 503 2.77 18.48 -14.75
CA PRO A 503 2.55 19.76 -15.43
C PRO A 503 1.28 20.46 -14.92
N ARG A 504 1.23 21.80 -15.03
CA ARG A 504 0.03 22.61 -14.73
C ARG A 504 -1.07 22.41 -15.75
#